data_aab56c4aa133713fd0d5d6b4f39f89a5
#
_entry.id   aab56c4aa133713fd0d5d6b4f39f89a5
#
_cell.length_a   1.000
_cell.length_b   1.000
_cell.length_c   1.000
_cell.angle_alpha   90.00
_cell.angle_beta   90.00
_cell.angle_gamma   90.00
#
_symmetry.space_group_name_H-M   'P 1'
#
loop_
_entity.id
_entity.type
_entity.pdbx_description
1 polymer ?
#
loop_
_entity_poly.entity_id
_entity_poly.type
_entity_poly.pdbx_seq_one_letter_code
_entity_poly.pdbx_strand_id
1 'polypeptide(L)'
;MIDYKFNEKEILEEIQKYVDSTYEQHYATGKIQSTEFILDSCHGLGFTIGNILKYDQRYGKKDGFNRKDLFKVIHYAIIALSIHKGEHETK
;
A
#
# COMPACT_ATOMS: atom_id res chain seq x y z
N MET A 1 -9.25 -18.00 -21.15
CA MET A 1 -9.55 -17.25 -19.92
C MET A 1 -8.80 -17.88 -18.75
N ILE A 2 -8.23 -17.06 -17.89
CA ILE A 2 -7.42 -17.57 -16.77
C ILE A 2 -8.32 -18.04 -15.63
N ASP A 3 -8.03 -19.21 -15.10
CA ASP A 3 -8.75 -19.78 -13.97
C ASP A 3 -7.94 -19.47 -12.69
N TYR A 4 -8.25 -18.34 -12.06
CA TYR A 4 -7.51 -17.90 -10.88
C TYR A 4 -7.79 -18.79 -9.67
N LYS A 5 -6.75 -19.18 -8.96
CA LYS A 5 -6.84 -20.11 -7.84
C LYS A 5 -7.13 -19.45 -6.50
N PHE A 6 -6.83 -18.17 -6.36
CA PHE A 6 -6.91 -17.47 -5.07
C PHE A 6 -7.74 -16.20 -5.15
N ASN A 7 -8.72 -16.18 -6.06
CA ASN A 7 -9.61 -15.03 -6.24
C ASN A 7 -8.85 -13.73 -6.57
N GLU A 8 -7.74 -13.85 -7.30
CA GLU A 8 -6.89 -12.69 -7.57
C GLU A 8 -7.63 -11.57 -8.29
N LYS A 9 -8.50 -11.92 -9.24
CA LYS A 9 -9.23 -10.90 -9.99
C LYS A 9 -10.12 -10.06 -9.06
N GLU A 10 -10.90 -10.73 -8.22
CA GLU A 10 -11.82 -10.08 -7.30
C GLU A 10 -11.05 -9.26 -6.25
N ILE A 11 -9.96 -9.83 -5.75
CA ILE A 11 -9.15 -9.15 -4.73
C ILE A 11 -8.46 -7.92 -5.32
N LEU A 12 -7.98 -7.99 -6.56
CA LEU A 12 -7.40 -6.82 -7.23
C LEU A 12 -8.43 -5.70 -7.38
N GLU A 13 -9.68 -6.04 -7.70
CA GLU A 13 -10.76 -5.05 -7.76
C GLU A 13 -11.03 -4.43 -6.38
N GLU A 14 -11.01 -5.23 -5.32
CA GLU A 14 -11.18 -4.74 -3.97
C GLU A 14 -10.03 -3.80 -3.56
N ILE A 15 -8.80 -4.16 -3.91
CA ILE A 15 -7.63 -3.31 -3.64
C ILE A 15 -7.77 -1.98 -4.36
N GLN A 16 -8.22 -1.99 -5.62
CA GLN A 16 -8.43 -0.74 -6.37
C GLN A 16 -9.42 0.17 -5.64
N LYS A 17 -10.53 -0.38 -5.17
CA LYS A 17 -11.52 0.39 -4.42
C LYS A 17 -10.96 0.92 -3.12
N TYR A 18 -10.18 0.10 -2.42
CA TYR A 18 -9.55 0.52 -1.18
C TYR A 18 -8.59 1.68 -1.42
N VAL A 19 -7.73 1.58 -2.43
CA VAL A 19 -6.79 2.66 -2.76
C VAL A 19 -7.56 3.93 -3.09
N ASP A 20 -8.60 3.83 -3.90
CA ASP A 20 -9.42 4.99 -4.26
C ASP A 20 -9.99 5.66 -3.00
N SER A 21 -10.48 4.87 -2.05
CA SER A 21 -11.04 5.41 -0.81
C SER A 21 -9.98 6.12 0.03
N THR A 22 -8.73 5.66 0.03
CA THR A 22 -7.67 6.34 0.78
C THR A 22 -7.38 7.72 0.18
N TYR A 23 -7.46 7.86 -1.13
CA TYR A 23 -7.26 9.16 -1.77
C TYR A 23 -8.35 10.15 -1.35
N GLU A 24 -9.58 9.71 -1.30
CA GLU A 24 -10.69 10.59 -0.86
C GLU A 24 -10.50 11.02 0.60
N GLN A 25 -10.16 10.08 1.48
CA GLN A 25 -10.02 10.36 2.92
C GLN A 25 -8.73 11.08 3.23
N HIS A 26 -7.62 10.58 2.74
CA HIS A 26 -6.30 11.06 3.14
C HIS A 26 -5.90 12.36 2.43
N TYR A 27 -6.41 12.60 1.24
CA TYR A 27 -6.15 13.84 0.54
C TYR A 27 -6.72 15.01 1.34
N ALA A 28 -7.95 14.85 1.84
CA ALA A 28 -8.61 15.87 2.63
C ALA A 28 -7.89 16.14 3.95
N THR A 29 -7.16 15.16 4.49
CA THR A 29 -6.43 15.31 5.77
C THR A 29 -4.97 15.67 5.59
N GLY A 30 -4.49 15.78 4.35
CA GLY A 30 -3.09 16.09 4.07
C GLY A 30 -2.13 14.91 4.18
N LYS A 31 -2.63 13.69 4.42
CA LYS A 31 -1.74 12.52 4.58
C LYS A 31 -1.02 12.14 3.31
N ILE A 32 -1.65 12.32 2.15
CA ILE A 32 -1.02 12.02 0.86
C ILE A 32 0.15 12.97 0.64
N GLN A 33 -0.03 14.25 0.95
CA GLN A 33 1.03 15.24 0.80
C GLN A 33 2.21 14.91 1.72
N SER A 34 1.94 14.43 2.93
CA SER A 34 2.99 14.01 3.84
C SER A 34 3.78 12.83 3.30
N THR A 35 3.10 11.86 2.70
CA THR A 35 3.75 10.72 2.07
C THR A 35 4.63 11.16 0.91
N GLU A 36 4.13 12.05 0.06
CA GLU A 36 4.92 12.60 -1.04
C GLU A 36 6.18 13.30 -0.54
N PHE A 37 6.05 14.07 0.53
CA PHE A 37 7.20 14.73 1.13
C PHE A 37 8.25 13.73 1.61
N ILE A 38 7.82 12.66 2.26
CA ILE A 38 8.73 11.61 2.73
C ILE A 38 9.44 10.94 1.56
N LEU A 39 8.74 10.64 0.48
CA LEU A 39 9.32 10.04 -0.71
C LEU A 39 10.34 10.98 -1.36
N ASP A 40 9.98 12.26 -1.46
CA ASP A 40 10.86 13.26 -2.07
C ASP A 40 12.14 13.50 -1.26
N SER A 41 12.11 13.21 0.04
CA SER A 41 13.27 13.36 0.90
C SER A 41 14.19 12.14 0.89
N CYS A 42 13.97 11.19 -0.03
CA CYS A 42 14.77 9.98 -0.20
C CYS A 42 14.61 8.96 0.94
N HIS A 43 13.54 9.08 1.71
CA HIS A 43 13.23 8.12 2.79
C HIS A 43 12.07 7.18 2.43
N GLY A 44 11.65 7.21 1.16
CA GLY A 44 10.45 6.48 0.73
C GLY A 44 10.55 4.97 0.89
N LEU A 45 11.69 4.37 0.55
CA LEU A 45 11.85 2.92 0.64
C LEU A 45 11.77 2.45 2.09
N GLY A 46 12.51 3.09 3.00
CA GLY A 46 12.44 2.75 4.42
C GLY A 46 11.04 2.97 4.99
N PHE A 47 10.38 4.05 4.60
CA PHE A 47 9.02 4.35 5.02
C PHE A 47 8.04 3.26 4.57
N THR A 48 8.09 2.87 3.29
CA THR A 48 7.15 1.86 2.76
C THR A 48 7.41 0.48 3.34
N ILE A 49 8.65 0.04 3.40
CA ILE A 49 8.99 -1.27 3.97
C ILE A 49 8.65 -1.32 5.45
N GLY A 50 8.93 -0.24 6.18
CA GLY A 50 8.57 -0.16 7.60
C GLY A 50 7.08 -0.29 7.84
N ASN A 51 6.27 0.34 6.99
CA ASN A 51 4.82 0.22 7.10
C ASN A 51 4.31 -1.17 6.70
N ILE A 52 4.92 -1.81 5.71
CA ILE A 52 4.58 -3.19 5.37
C ILE A 52 4.81 -4.09 6.58
N LEU A 53 5.96 -3.98 7.21
CA LEU A 53 6.29 -4.77 8.40
C LEU A 53 5.33 -4.48 9.55
N LYS A 54 4.99 -3.20 9.75
CA LYS A 54 4.06 -2.79 10.80
C LYS A 54 2.70 -3.46 10.65
N TYR A 55 2.12 -3.42 9.47
CA TYR A 55 0.79 -3.97 9.27
C TYR A 55 0.81 -5.49 9.13
N ASP A 56 1.89 -6.05 8.60
CA ASP A 56 2.05 -7.50 8.53
C ASP A 56 2.02 -8.14 9.92
N GLN A 57 2.82 -7.62 10.85
CA GLN A 57 2.87 -8.18 12.20
C GLN A 57 1.62 -7.82 13.03
N ARG A 58 0.88 -6.80 12.64
CA ARG A 58 -0.33 -6.37 13.34
C ARG A 58 -1.52 -7.29 13.06
N TYR A 59 -1.55 -7.91 11.89
CA TYR A 59 -2.64 -8.80 11.48
C TYR A 59 -2.76 -9.96 12.46
N GLY A 60 -3.95 -10.13 13.02
CA GLY A 60 -4.24 -11.15 14.01
C GLY A 60 -3.91 -10.76 15.45
N LYS A 61 -3.39 -9.55 15.68
CA LYS A 61 -3.03 -9.08 17.02
C LYS A 61 -3.91 -7.91 17.45
N LYS A 62 -3.72 -6.75 16.84
CA LYS A 62 -4.53 -5.58 17.17
C LYS A 62 -5.80 -5.62 16.32
N ASP A 63 -6.96 -5.52 16.94
CA ASP A 63 -8.27 -5.60 16.28
C ASP A 63 -8.51 -6.94 15.59
N GLY A 64 -7.83 -8.01 16.04
CA GLY A 64 -8.00 -9.35 15.51
C GLY A 64 -7.49 -9.49 14.08
N PHE A 65 -8.15 -10.33 13.30
CA PHE A 65 -7.79 -10.59 11.90
C PHE A 65 -8.48 -9.56 11.00
N ASN A 66 -8.00 -8.33 11.05
CA ASN A 66 -8.58 -7.23 10.31
C ASN A 66 -8.04 -7.21 8.88
N ARG A 67 -8.92 -7.43 7.90
CA ARG A 67 -8.50 -7.47 6.50
C ARG A 67 -7.87 -6.16 6.03
N LYS A 68 -8.18 -5.03 6.68
CA LYS A 68 -7.56 -3.74 6.34
C LYS A 68 -6.06 -3.75 6.55
N ASP A 69 -5.55 -4.53 7.52
CA ASP A 69 -4.12 -4.65 7.71
C ASP A 69 -3.46 -5.24 6.47
N LEU A 70 -4.07 -6.26 5.87
CA LEU A 70 -3.55 -6.84 4.62
C LEU A 70 -3.65 -5.87 3.45
N PHE A 71 -4.74 -5.11 3.36
CA PHE A 71 -4.87 -4.08 2.32
C PHE A 71 -3.78 -3.02 2.45
N LYS A 72 -3.44 -2.64 3.67
CA LYS A 72 -2.37 -1.65 3.89
C LYS A 72 -1.01 -2.21 3.49
N VAL A 73 -0.74 -3.49 3.78
CA VAL A 73 0.49 -4.15 3.31
C VAL A 73 0.58 -4.06 1.79
N ILE A 74 -0.50 -4.38 1.09
CA ILE A 74 -0.51 -4.35 -0.37
C ILE A 74 -0.34 -2.92 -0.89
N HIS A 75 -1.04 -1.95 -0.29
CA HIS A 75 -0.96 -0.55 -0.73
C HIS A 75 0.46 -0.01 -0.58
N TYR A 76 1.12 -0.27 0.55
CA TYR A 76 2.50 0.16 0.73
C TYR A 76 3.45 -0.56 -0.22
N ALA A 77 3.16 -1.82 -0.58
CA ALA A 77 3.94 -2.52 -1.60
C ALA A 77 3.78 -1.87 -2.98
N ILE A 78 2.58 -1.40 -3.31
CA ILE A 78 2.36 -0.65 -4.55
C ILE A 78 3.20 0.62 -4.56
N ILE A 79 3.23 1.36 -3.45
CA ILE A 79 4.03 2.57 -3.32
C ILE A 79 5.52 2.23 -3.45
N ALA A 80 5.96 1.13 -2.85
CA ALA A 80 7.34 0.68 -2.97
C ALA A 80 7.69 0.35 -4.42
N LEU A 81 6.78 -0.26 -5.17
CA LEU A 81 6.99 -0.52 -6.60
C LEU A 81 7.12 0.77 -7.39
N SER A 82 6.36 1.81 -7.03
CA SER A 82 6.48 3.12 -7.65
C SER A 82 7.88 3.71 -7.44
N ILE A 83 8.42 3.57 -6.23
CA ILE A 83 9.77 4.02 -5.92
C ILE A 83 10.79 3.21 -6.73
N HIS A 84 10.62 1.91 -6.78
CA HIS A 84 11.51 1.02 -7.54
C HIS A 84 11.54 1.42 -9.02
N LYS A 85 10.41 1.71 -9.63
CA LYS A 85 10.36 2.14 -11.02
C LYS A 85 11.16 3.42 -11.23
N GLY A 86 11.01 4.38 -10.34
CA GLY A 86 11.74 5.64 -10.45
C GLY A 86 13.24 5.49 -10.29
N GLU A 87 13.68 4.63 -9.38
CA GLU A 87 15.10 4.49 -9.06
C GLU A 87 15.83 3.47 -9.92
N HIS A 88 15.14 2.43 -10.41
CA HIS A 88 15.81 1.28 -11.02
C HIS A 88 15.34 0.94 -12.43
N GLU A 89 14.24 1.50 -12.92
CA GLU A 89 13.65 1.11 -14.21
C GLU A 89 13.49 2.25 -15.20
N THR A 90 13.57 3.49 -14.78
CA THR A 90 13.29 4.63 -15.67
C THR A 90 14.52 5.26 -16.29
N LYS A 91 15.62 4.59 -16.23
CA LYS A 91 16.89 5.06 -16.82
C LYS A 91 16.91 4.90 -18.31
#